data_3621ced9d6f2ec526b8e8b4ee7e059d1
#
_entry.id   3621ced9d6f2ec526b8e8b4ee7e059d1
#
_cell.length_a   1.000
_cell.length_b   1.000
_cell.length_c   1.000
_cell.angle_alpha   90.00
_cell.angle_beta   90.00
_cell.angle_gamma   90.00
#
_symmetry.space_group_name_H-M   'P 1'
#
loop_
_entity.id
_entity.type
_entity.pdbx_description
1 polymer ?
#
loop_
_entity_poly.entity_id
_entity_poly.type
_entity_poly.pdbx_seq_one_letter_code
_entity_poly.pdbx_strand_id
1 'polypeptide(L)'
;MKINILYSTFLLALFLVLNIFNARSQDPTFTQFYSNPVYLNPALAGSSGCPRIALNYRNEWPGLSGNYVTYSAAFDTYGRSVNGGLGFIATHDQQGQGTIQTSMVGGVYSYHLKVDRKFSIMLGVRAAYFQKYLDWSKLTFGDMIDPRRGFIYQTGDVVRGGQRGFFDASAG
;
A
#
# COMPACT_ATOMS: atom_id res chain seq x y z
N MET A 1 -40.80 -16.09 9.92
CA MET A 1 -40.59 -14.97 8.96
C MET A 1 -40.12 -13.67 9.62
N LYS A 2 -40.58 -13.28 10.80
CA LYS A 2 -40.15 -12.03 11.50
C LYS A 2 -38.67 -12.03 11.97
N ILE A 3 -38.11 -13.19 12.35
CA ILE A 3 -36.72 -13.32 12.82
C ILE A 3 -35.72 -12.99 11.70
N ASN A 4 -35.97 -13.44 10.46
CA ASN A 4 -35.08 -13.18 9.32
C ASN A 4 -35.01 -11.72 8.94
N ILE A 5 -36.09 -10.95 9.14
CA ILE A 5 -36.11 -9.51 8.88
C ILE A 5 -35.25 -8.77 9.90
N LEU A 6 -35.29 -9.17 11.17
CA LEU A 6 -34.47 -8.55 12.23
C LEU A 6 -32.98 -8.76 12.02
N TYR A 7 -32.57 -9.98 11.60
CA TYR A 7 -31.16 -10.27 11.24
C TYR A 7 -30.73 -9.50 9.99
N SER A 8 -31.61 -9.39 8.99
CA SER A 8 -31.31 -8.65 7.76
C SER A 8 -31.15 -7.14 8.03
N THR A 9 -32.02 -6.56 8.86
CA THR A 9 -31.90 -5.14 9.24
C THR A 9 -30.68 -4.88 10.12
N PHE A 10 -30.33 -5.80 11.02
CA PHE A 10 -29.12 -5.70 11.83
C PHE A 10 -27.84 -5.77 10.97
N LEU A 11 -27.78 -6.71 10.01
CA LEU A 11 -26.67 -6.83 9.06
C LEU A 11 -26.54 -5.59 8.17
N LEU A 12 -27.67 -5.04 7.70
CA LEU A 12 -27.68 -3.82 6.91
C LEU A 12 -27.20 -2.60 7.73
N ALA A 13 -27.65 -2.48 8.97
CA ALA A 13 -27.20 -1.42 9.88
C ALA A 13 -25.70 -1.54 10.21
N LEU A 14 -25.20 -2.77 10.46
CA LEU A 14 -23.81 -3.04 10.68
C LEU A 14 -22.96 -2.68 9.44
N PHE A 15 -23.44 -3.02 8.25
CA PHE A 15 -22.78 -2.67 6.98
C PHE A 15 -22.72 -1.15 6.76
N LEU A 16 -23.80 -0.42 7.09
CA LEU A 16 -23.81 1.04 7.01
C LEU A 16 -22.85 1.71 7.99
N VAL A 17 -22.74 1.19 9.23
CA VAL A 17 -21.82 1.72 10.25
C VAL A 17 -20.36 1.50 9.84
N LEU A 18 -20.03 0.37 9.21
CA LEU A 18 -18.67 0.07 8.72
C LEU A 18 -18.18 1.03 7.62
N ASN A 19 -19.10 1.70 6.92
CA ASN A 19 -18.74 2.67 5.87
C ASN A 19 -18.47 4.11 6.37
N ILE A 20 -18.58 4.38 7.68
CA ILE A 20 -18.34 5.73 8.24
C ILE A 20 -16.84 6.02 8.39
N PHE A 21 -15.97 5.03 8.28
CA PHE A 21 -14.52 5.24 8.36
C PHE A 21 -14.01 5.92 7.08
N ASN A 22 -13.46 7.12 7.26
CA ASN A 22 -12.79 7.84 6.17
C ASN A 22 -11.56 7.05 5.72
N ALA A 23 -11.68 6.30 4.64
CA ALA A 23 -10.55 5.65 3.98
C ALA A 23 -9.73 6.72 3.28
N ARG A 24 -8.49 6.92 3.69
CA ARG A 24 -7.50 7.74 2.99
C ARG A 24 -6.45 6.79 2.45
N SER A 25 -6.47 6.56 1.16
CA SER A 25 -5.43 5.79 0.46
C SER A 25 -4.66 6.72 -0.47
N GLN A 26 -3.34 6.69 -0.39
CA GLN A 26 -2.42 7.35 -1.30
C GLN A 26 -1.26 6.40 -1.53
N ASP A 27 -1.55 5.28 -2.23
CA ASP A 27 -0.53 4.33 -2.64
C ASP A 27 0.09 4.76 -3.97
N PRO A 28 1.41 4.58 -4.16
CA PRO A 28 2.04 4.89 -5.44
C PRO A 28 1.48 3.98 -6.54
N THR A 29 1.18 4.55 -7.70
CA THR A 29 0.67 3.81 -8.86
C THR A 29 1.78 3.55 -9.86
N PHE A 30 1.82 2.35 -10.45
CA PHE A 30 2.75 2.01 -11.53
C PHE A 30 2.05 2.13 -12.88
N THR A 31 2.76 2.61 -13.91
CA THR A 31 2.23 2.71 -15.28
C THR A 31 1.81 1.33 -15.81
N GLN A 32 2.62 0.28 -15.50
CA GLN A 32 2.30 -1.10 -15.85
C GLN A 32 1.79 -1.84 -14.59
N PHE A 33 0.66 -1.41 -14.05
CA PHE A 33 0.09 -1.99 -12.82
C PHE A 33 -0.23 -3.49 -12.94
N TYR A 34 -0.53 -3.96 -14.14
CA TYR A 34 -0.82 -5.37 -14.44
C TYR A 34 0.40 -6.29 -14.34
N SER A 35 1.62 -5.75 -14.38
CA SER A 35 2.85 -6.54 -14.27
C SER A 35 3.08 -7.08 -12.84
N ASN A 36 2.41 -6.51 -11.84
CA ASN A 36 2.44 -6.96 -10.45
C ASN A 36 1.02 -7.23 -9.93
N PRO A 37 0.42 -8.39 -10.25
CA PRO A 37 -0.95 -8.70 -9.86
C PRO A 37 -1.20 -8.71 -8.36
N VAL A 38 -0.20 -9.08 -7.54
CA VAL A 38 -0.30 -9.08 -6.07
C VAL A 38 -0.44 -7.66 -5.52
N TYR A 39 0.22 -6.70 -6.16
CA TYR A 39 0.07 -5.28 -5.82
C TYR A 39 -1.34 -4.76 -6.15
N LEU A 40 -1.88 -5.20 -7.30
CA LEU A 40 -3.19 -4.78 -7.78
C LEU A 40 -4.33 -5.32 -6.93
N ASN A 41 -4.31 -6.62 -6.64
CA ASN A 41 -5.37 -7.29 -5.89
C ASN A 41 -4.80 -8.53 -5.17
N PRO A 42 -4.96 -8.64 -3.83
CA PRO A 42 -4.46 -9.78 -3.08
C PRO A 42 -5.07 -11.12 -3.52
N ALA A 43 -6.28 -11.13 -4.08
CA ALA A 43 -6.92 -12.36 -4.61
C ALA A 43 -6.15 -12.98 -5.78
N LEU A 44 -5.30 -12.21 -6.48
CA LEU A 44 -4.51 -12.69 -7.61
C LEU A 44 -3.22 -13.41 -7.21
N ALA A 45 -2.90 -13.49 -5.92
CA ALA A 45 -1.75 -14.25 -5.45
C ALA A 45 -1.90 -15.74 -5.82
N GLY A 46 -0.85 -16.34 -6.39
CA GLY A 46 -0.84 -17.73 -6.85
C GLY A 46 -1.70 -18.01 -8.09
N SER A 47 -2.30 -17.01 -8.71
CA SER A 47 -3.15 -17.17 -9.91
C SER A 47 -2.42 -17.77 -11.12
N SER A 48 -1.11 -17.61 -11.18
CA SER A 48 -0.26 -18.19 -12.23
C SER A 48 -0.07 -19.70 -12.10
N GLY A 49 -0.39 -20.29 -10.93
CA GLY A 49 -0.16 -21.71 -10.65
C GLY A 49 1.31 -22.11 -10.46
N CYS A 50 2.24 -21.20 -10.67
CA CYS A 50 3.68 -21.37 -10.47
C CYS A 50 4.26 -20.22 -9.65
N PRO A 51 5.45 -20.37 -9.05
CA PRO A 51 6.15 -19.27 -8.39
C PRO A 51 6.41 -18.12 -9.36
N ARG A 52 6.11 -16.90 -8.92
CA ARG A 52 6.30 -15.68 -9.70
C ARG A 52 7.02 -14.63 -8.85
N ILE A 53 7.96 -13.95 -9.47
CA ILE A 53 8.62 -12.76 -8.92
C ILE A 53 8.27 -11.58 -9.81
N ALA A 54 7.80 -10.49 -9.23
CA ALA A 54 7.55 -9.23 -9.91
C ALA A 54 8.42 -8.14 -9.29
N LEU A 55 9.19 -7.46 -10.12
CA LEU A 55 10.01 -6.32 -9.71
C LEU A 55 9.56 -5.10 -10.51
N ASN A 56 9.27 -4.00 -9.83
CA ASN A 56 8.86 -2.77 -10.44
C ASN A 56 9.74 -1.62 -9.94
N TYR A 57 10.13 -0.77 -10.88
CA TYR A 57 10.83 0.47 -10.63
C TYR A 57 10.10 1.60 -11.33
N ARG A 58 9.91 2.70 -10.63
CA ARG A 58 9.30 3.91 -11.17
C ARG A 58 10.12 5.11 -10.75
N ASN A 59 10.40 5.99 -11.71
CA ASN A 59 11.01 7.27 -11.45
C ASN A 59 10.20 8.35 -12.17
N GLU A 60 9.58 9.24 -11.41
CA GLU A 60 8.79 10.34 -11.93
C GLU A 60 9.58 11.63 -11.84
N TRP A 61 9.50 12.39 -12.92
CA TRP A 61 10.15 13.69 -13.08
C TRP A 61 11.67 13.67 -12.80
N PRO A 62 12.43 12.80 -13.46
CA PRO A 62 13.87 12.64 -13.18
C PRO A 62 14.70 13.92 -13.46
N GLY A 63 14.16 14.86 -14.25
CA GLY A 63 14.80 16.13 -14.55
C GLY A 63 14.49 17.27 -13.57
N LEU A 64 13.62 17.03 -12.57
CA LEU A 64 13.27 18.03 -11.56
C LEU A 64 13.93 17.73 -10.22
N SER A 65 14.27 18.78 -9.47
CA SER A 65 14.61 18.64 -8.06
C SER A 65 13.36 18.17 -7.30
N GLY A 66 13.44 17.03 -6.62
CA GLY A 66 12.29 16.47 -5.90
C GLY A 66 11.57 15.35 -6.64
N ASN A 67 12.31 14.55 -7.42
CA ASN A 67 11.79 13.36 -8.09
C ASN A 67 11.14 12.36 -7.13
N TYR A 68 10.23 11.54 -7.68
CA TYR A 68 9.57 10.45 -6.97
C TYR A 68 10.14 9.13 -7.46
N VAL A 69 10.67 8.34 -6.55
CA VAL A 69 11.27 7.04 -6.87
C VAL A 69 10.60 5.95 -6.05
N THR A 70 10.03 4.97 -6.74
CA THR A 70 9.34 3.84 -6.11
C THR A 70 9.95 2.53 -6.56
N TYR A 71 10.29 1.69 -5.60
CA TYR A 71 10.72 0.31 -5.80
C TYR A 71 9.65 -0.62 -5.26
N SER A 72 9.31 -1.67 -5.98
CA SER A 72 8.42 -2.72 -5.49
C SER A 72 8.97 -4.09 -5.88
N ALA A 73 8.92 -5.01 -4.93
CA ALA A 73 9.22 -6.42 -5.14
C ALA A 73 8.08 -7.25 -4.59
N ALA A 74 7.58 -8.19 -5.37
CA ALA A 74 6.57 -9.14 -4.96
C ALA A 74 6.97 -10.55 -5.35
N PHE A 75 6.60 -11.48 -4.50
CA PHE A 75 6.74 -12.92 -4.75
C PHE A 75 5.40 -13.57 -4.44
N ASP A 76 4.94 -14.46 -5.29
CA ASP A 76 3.76 -15.26 -5.01
C ASP A 76 3.89 -16.67 -5.60
N THR A 77 3.23 -17.59 -4.96
CA THR A 77 3.20 -19.00 -5.37
C THR A 77 1.87 -19.66 -5.01
N TYR A 78 1.45 -20.64 -5.80
CA TYR A 78 0.30 -21.45 -5.48
C TYR A 78 0.67 -22.65 -4.60
N GLY A 79 -0.02 -22.81 -3.47
CA GLY A 79 0.13 -23.93 -2.55
C GLY A 79 -1.07 -24.87 -2.60
N ARG A 80 -0.86 -26.13 -3.03
CA ARG A 80 -1.94 -27.13 -3.07
C ARG A 80 -2.50 -27.46 -1.68
N SER A 81 -1.65 -27.46 -0.66
CA SER A 81 -2.04 -27.76 0.73
C SER A 81 -2.94 -26.69 1.34
N VAL A 82 -2.88 -25.47 0.86
CA VAL A 82 -3.67 -24.34 1.35
C VAL A 82 -4.81 -23.95 0.39
N ASN A 83 -4.98 -24.70 -0.72
CA ASN A 83 -5.96 -24.45 -1.78
C ASN A 83 -5.98 -23.00 -2.27
N GLY A 84 -4.79 -22.39 -2.37
CA GLY A 84 -4.71 -20.98 -2.68
C GLY A 84 -3.29 -20.48 -2.91
N GLY A 85 -3.14 -19.18 -3.04
CA GLY A 85 -1.87 -18.51 -3.21
C GLY A 85 -1.34 -17.93 -1.91
N LEU A 86 -0.04 -18.02 -1.74
CA LEU A 86 0.72 -17.30 -0.73
C LEU A 86 1.60 -16.28 -1.43
N GLY A 87 1.67 -15.07 -0.90
CA GLY A 87 2.50 -14.02 -1.46
C GLY A 87 3.12 -13.14 -0.41
N PHE A 88 4.17 -12.47 -0.83
CA PHE A 88 4.88 -11.46 -0.07
C PHE A 88 5.12 -10.25 -0.96
N ILE A 89 4.99 -9.06 -0.41
CA ILE A 89 5.24 -7.82 -1.12
C ILE A 89 6.03 -6.85 -0.25
N ALA A 90 7.01 -6.19 -0.85
CA ALA A 90 7.75 -5.10 -0.25
C ALA A 90 7.77 -3.91 -1.21
N THR A 91 7.53 -2.72 -0.70
CA THR A 91 7.55 -1.49 -1.48
C THR A 91 8.32 -0.41 -0.71
N HIS A 92 9.14 0.34 -1.42
CA HIS A 92 9.84 1.50 -0.88
C HIS A 92 9.63 2.68 -1.81
N ASP A 93 9.04 3.74 -1.27
CA ASP A 93 8.70 4.96 -1.98
C ASP A 93 9.43 6.15 -1.38
N GLN A 94 10.09 6.93 -2.24
CA GLN A 94 10.84 8.12 -1.87
C GLN A 94 10.28 9.31 -2.63
N GLN A 95 9.94 10.37 -1.91
CA GLN A 95 9.36 11.58 -2.46
C GLN A 95 10.23 12.79 -2.08
N GLY A 96 10.35 13.75 -2.99
CA GLY A 96 11.03 15.00 -2.72
C GLY A 96 12.51 14.82 -2.37
N GLN A 97 13.30 14.12 -3.19
CA GLN A 97 14.72 13.78 -2.91
C GLN A 97 14.91 12.97 -1.62
N GLY A 98 13.93 12.12 -1.27
CA GLY A 98 13.97 11.31 -0.06
C GLY A 98 13.61 12.09 1.21
N THR A 99 12.94 13.23 1.09
CA THR A 99 12.39 13.98 2.22
C THR A 99 11.30 13.18 2.92
N ILE A 100 10.38 12.59 2.14
CA ILE A 100 9.38 11.65 2.64
C ILE A 100 9.72 10.26 2.12
N GLN A 101 9.83 9.29 3.01
CA GLN A 101 10.08 7.90 2.67
C GLN A 101 8.96 7.04 3.25
N THR A 102 8.42 6.15 2.44
CA THR A 102 7.41 5.18 2.87
C THR A 102 7.89 3.79 2.52
N SER A 103 8.08 2.96 3.52
CA SER A 103 8.41 1.54 3.34
C SER A 103 7.20 0.70 3.75
N MET A 104 6.86 -0.30 2.95
CA MET A 104 5.79 -1.24 3.22
C MET A 104 6.27 -2.66 3.02
N VAL A 105 5.88 -3.53 3.94
CA VAL A 105 6.11 -4.98 3.86
C VAL A 105 4.81 -5.67 4.21
N GLY A 106 4.38 -6.60 3.38
CA GLY A 106 3.11 -7.30 3.59
C GLY A 106 3.12 -8.75 3.16
N GLY A 107 2.32 -9.55 3.88
CA GLY A 107 1.97 -10.91 3.52
C GLY A 107 0.60 -10.96 2.86
N VAL A 108 0.45 -11.84 1.89
CA VAL A 108 -0.78 -12.01 1.12
C VAL A 108 -1.18 -13.48 1.11
N TYR A 109 -2.45 -13.72 1.34
CA TYR A 109 -3.07 -15.04 1.18
C TYR A 109 -4.30 -14.92 0.29
N SER A 110 -4.43 -15.80 -0.68
CA SER A 110 -5.62 -15.92 -1.53
C SER A 110 -6.18 -17.32 -1.48
N TYR A 111 -7.48 -17.46 -1.37
CA TYR A 111 -8.20 -18.73 -1.46
C TYR A 111 -8.84 -18.87 -2.83
N HIS A 112 -8.59 -20.01 -3.50
CA HIS A 112 -9.09 -20.29 -4.84
C HIS A 112 -10.18 -21.36 -4.79
N LEU A 113 -11.44 -20.94 -4.89
CA LEU A 113 -12.59 -21.83 -4.97
C LEU A 113 -12.92 -22.13 -6.44
N LYS A 114 -12.68 -23.35 -6.86
CA LYS A 114 -13.10 -23.83 -8.18
C LYS A 114 -14.58 -24.25 -8.10
N VAL A 115 -15.46 -23.50 -8.76
CA VAL A 115 -16.89 -23.78 -8.82
C VAL A 115 -17.19 -24.71 -10.00
N ASP A 116 -16.59 -24.46 -11.17
CA ASP A 116 -16.73 -25.24 -12.38
C ASP A 116 -15.40 -25.24 -13.17
N ARG A 117 -15.34 -26.01 -14.27
CA ARG A 117 -14.16 -26.04 -15.17
C ARG A 117 -13.81 -24.65 -15.76
N LYS A 118 -14.81 -23.77 -15.91
CA LYS A 118 -14.67 -22.44 -16.52
C LYS A 118 -14.79 -21.28 -15.51
N PHE A 119 -15.19 -21.56 -14.27
CA PHE A 119 -15.48 -20.54 -13.30
C PHE A 119 -14.80 -20.82 -11.95
N SER A 120 -14.02 -19.87 -11.48
CA SER A 120 -13.38 -19.91 -10.17
C SER A 120 -13.56 -18.56 -9.45
N ILE A 121 -13.78 -18.63 -8.15
CA ILE A 121 -13.85 -17.47 -7.27
C ILE A 121 -12.55 -17.41 -6.50
N MET A 122 -11.89 -16.26 -6.53
CA MET A 122 -10.68 -15.99 -5.77
C MET A 122 -10.97 -14.92 -4.74
N LEU A 123 -10.65 -15.20 -3.48
CA LEU A 123 -10.78 -14.27 -2.37
C LEU A 123 -9.39 -14.09 -1.77
N GLY A 124 -8.97 -12.86 -1.56
CA GLY A 124 -7.64 -12.56 -1.04
C GLY A 124 -7.68 -11.62 0.16
N VAL A 125 -6.69 -11.79 1.04
CA VAL A 125 -6.43 -10.87 2.14
C VAL A 125 -4.94 -10.51 2.15
N ARG A 126 -4.65 -9.26 2.46
CA ARG A 126 -3.30 -8.75 2.66
C ARG A 126 -3.22 -8.11 4.03
N ALA A 127 -2.18 -8.45 4.78
CA ALA A 127 -1.78 -7.73 5.97
C ALA A 127 -0.41 -7.09 5.72
N ALA A 128 -0.29 -5.79 5.95
CA ALA A 128 0.91 -5.04 5.66
C ALA A 128 1.29 -4.13 6.84
N TYR A 129 2.58 -3.93 7.02
CA TYR A 129 3.15 -2.95 7.92
C TYR A 129 3.76 -1.81 7.11
N PHE A 130 3.34 -0.61 7.40
CA PHE A 130 3.85 0.62 6.80
C PHE A 130 4.71 1.36 7.80
N GLN A 131 5.82 1.88 7.31
CA GLN A 131 6.70 2.78 8.03
C GLN A 131 6.91 4.04 7.20
N LYS A 132 6.46 5.18 7.72
CA LYS A 132 6.69 6.49 7.11
C LYS A 132 7.77 7.24 7.88
N TYR A 133 8.71 7.79 7.15
CA TYR A 133 9.79 8.61 7.67
C TYR A 133 9.79 9.97 6.97
N LEU A 134 9.93 11.04 7.76
CA LEU A 134 10.10 12.40 7.27
C LEU A 134 11.47 12.92 7.70
N ASP A 135 12.30 13.24 6.73
CA ASP A 135 13.62 13.84 6.96
C ASP A 135 13.49 15.37 7.07
N TRP A 136 13.46 15.84 8.29
CA TRP A 136 13.34 17.26 8.60
C TRP A 136 14.53 18.09 8.13
N SER A 137 15.71 17.51 8.04
CA SER A 137 16.93 18.21 7.64
C SER A 137 16.89 18.71 6.20
N LYS A 138 16.02 18.12 5.38
CA LYS A 138 15.82 18.49 3.97
C LYS A 138 14.71 19.51 3.76
N LEU A 139 13.98 19.85 4.82
CA LEU A 139 12.92 20.83 4.76
C LEU A 139 13.49 22.25 4.94
N THR A 140 12.93 23.17 4.18
CA THR A 140 13.23 24.62 4.30
C THR A 140 11.98 25.34 4.77
N PHE A 141 12.14 26.17 5.77
CA PHE A 141 11.07 26.93 6.39
C PHE A 141 11.21 28.43 6.09
N GLY A 142 10.10 29.15 6.14
CA GLY A 142 10.09 30.58 5.84
C GLY A 142 10.94 31.44 6.78
N ASP A 143 11.14 31.02 8.05
CA ASP A 143 11.97 31.67 9.05
C ASP A 143 13.48 31.53 8.77
N MET A 144 13.87 30.62 7.88
CA MET A 144 15.27 30.42 7.46
C MET A 144 15.70 31.39 6.36
N ILE A 145 14.78 32.17 5.79
CA ILE A 145 15.03 33.03 4.63
C ILE A 145 15.25 34.48 5.07
N ASP A 146 16.44 35.00 4.73
CA ASP A 146 16.69 36.46 4.75
C ASP A 146 16.30 37.07 3.40
N PRO A 147 15.54 38.21 3.36
CA PRO A 147 15.09 38.83 2.10
C PRO A 147 16.21 39.24 1.15
N ARG A 148 17.44 39.44 1.67
CA ARG A 148 18.58 39.91 0.90
C ARG A 148 19.69 38.89 0.72
N ARG A 149 19.78 37.88 1.63
CA ARG A 149 20.88 36.92 1.71
C ARG A 149 20.47 35.47 1.43
N GLY A 150 19.16 35.19 1.33
CA GLY A 150 18.65 33.84 1.12
C GLY A 150 18.60 33.00 2.40
N PHE A 151 18.83 31.69 2.28
CA PHE A 151 18.75 30.73 3.41
C PHE A 151 19.99 30.83 4.30
N ILE A 152 19.95 31.59 5.38
CA ILE A 152 21.07 31.80 6.31
C ILE A 152 20.73 31.54 7.77
N TYR A 153 19.46 31.46 8.13
CA TYR A 153 19.03 31.22 9.49
C TYR A 153 18.72 29.74 9.74
N GLN A 154 18.83 29.33 10.98
CA GLN A 154 18.33 28.03 11.42
C GLN A 154 16.89 28.18 11.89
N THR A 155 16.04 27.21 11.57
CA THR A 155 14.64 27.27 12.00
C THR A 155 14.52 27.18 13.53
N GLY A 156 13.63 27.99 14.07
CA GLY A 156 13.23 27.93 15.47
C GLY A 156 12.14 26.88 15.74
N ASP A 157 11.62 26.23 14.70
CA ASP A 157 10.58 25.23 14.83
C ASP A 157 11.08 23.95 15.49
N VAL A 158 10.25 23.39 16.39
CA VAL A 158 10.56 22.14 17.09
C VAL A 158 10.44 20.96 16.14
N VAL A 159 11.59 20.44 15.70
CA VAL A 159 11.67 19.22 14.92
C VAL A 159 11.21 18.03 15.78
N ARG A 160 10.01 17.52 15.55
CA ARG A 160 9.51 16.29 16.19
C ARG A 160 9.89 15.11 15.34
N GLY A 161 10.32 14.01 15.98
CA GLY A 161 10.72 12.78 15.28
C GLY A 161 9.72 12.36 14.20
N GLY A 162 10.22 12.24 12.96
CA GLY A 162 9.42 12.08 11.77
C GLY A 162 9.07 10.64 11.38
N GLN A 163 9.18 9.67 12.30
CA GLN A 163 8.90 8.26 12.00
C GLN A 163 7.56 7.83 12.57
N ARG A 164 6.72 7.20 11.73
CA ARG A 164 5.46 6.59 12.14
C ARG A 164 5.30 5.23 11.47
N GLY A 165 4.90 4.23 12.27
CA GLY A 165 4.54 2.89 11.79
C GLY A 165 3.06 2.61 12.05
N PHE A 166 2.41 1.89 11.12
CA PHE A 166 1.03 1.44 11.28
C PHE A 166 0.80 0.14 10.48
N PHE A 167 -0.19 -0.61 10.93
CA PHE A 167 -0.67 -1.80 10.22
C PHE A 167 -1.84 -1.45 9.32
N ASP A 168 -1.91 -2.11 8.17
CA ASP A 168 -2.98 -2.03 7.20
C ASP A 168 -3.43 -3.43 6.80
N ALA A 169 -4.73 -3.58 6.55
CA ALA A 169 -5.31 -4.81 6.05
C ALA A 169 -6.23 -4.50 4.88
N SER A 170 -6.10 -5.27 3.82
CA SER A 170 -6.94 -5.16 2.63
C SER A 170 -7.47 -6.51 2.18
N ALA A 171 -8.63 -6.50 1.54
CA ALA A 171 -9.28 -7.66 0.96
C ALA A 171 -9.55 -7.44 -0.53
N GLY A 172 -9.64 -8.52 -1.28
CA GLY A 172 -9.91 -8.52 -2.71
C GLY A 172 -10.64 -9.77 -3.17
#